data_e9b9ac06e39bdb715a58513135e07723
#
_entry.id   e9b9ac06e39bdb715a58513135e07723
#
_cell.length_a   1.000
_cell.length_b   1.000
_cell.length_c   1.000
_cell.angle_alpha   90.00
_cell.angle_beta   90.00
_cell.angle_gamma   90.00
#
_symmetry.space_group_name_H-M   'P 1'
#
loop_
_entity.id
_entity.type
_entity.pdbx_description
1 polymer ?
#
loop_
_entity_poly.entity_id
_entity_poly.type
_entity_poly.pdbx_seq_one_letter_code
_entity_poly.pdbx_strand_id
1 'polypeptide(L)'
;MGLFKFEDLPVNTLVGTSLGTFNKVTYGGKEVDKKYKSKYRLSKFVSAILTPMYKINDRMAENLPPIEGVKDPVFIIGHWRSGTTFIHNVLSQDPQFGYCSTYQTVFPHLMLCGRPFFRWCMKTVMPDSRPTDSLELNPDQPQEEEFAFTNMTPYSYYHFWMFPRHIAEYRRKYLLMQDLTEDELSEIKRCQKSMIDTALHVSGKKQFLSKNPPHTGHVKALLELYPNAKFIYMMRNPFTVYKST
;
A
#
# COMPACT_ATOMS: atom_id res chain seq x y z
N MET A 1 17.37 10.44 -12.68
CA MET A 1 17.98 9.15 -13.08
C MET A 1 18.21 8.36 -11.83
N GLY A 2 17.42 7.31 -11.57
CA GLY A 2 17.53 6.51 -10.35
C GLY A 2 18.85 5.76 -10.30
N LEU A 3 19.41 5.60 -9.11
CA LEU A 3 20.72 4.95 -8.90
C LEU A 3 20.67 3.43 -9.15
N PHE A 4 19.49 2.81 -9.08
CA PHE A 4 19.33 1.37 -9.13
C PHE A 4 18.20 0.94 -10.07
N LYS A 5 18.36 -0.23 -10.69
CA LYS A 5 17.22 -0.96 -11.24
C LYS A 5 16.40 -1.58 -10.09
N PHE A 6 15.12 -1.86 -10.32
CA PHE A 6 14.22 -2.42 -9.31
C PHE A 6 14.75 -3.73 -8.69
N GLU A 7 15.34 -4.59 -9.52
CA GLU A 7 15.94 -5.87 -9.11
C GLU A 7 17.21 -5.71 -8.27
N ASP A 8 17.94 -4.61 -8.46
CA ASP A 8 19.22 -4.31 -7.80
C ASP A 8 19.05 -3.56 -6.49
N LEU A 9 17.82 -3.17 -6.12
CA LEU A 9 17.58 -2.49 -4.85
C LEU A 9 18.16 -3.29 -3.68
N PRO A 10 18.99 -2.68 -2.82
CA PRO A 10 19.67 -3.38 -1.73
C PRO A 10 18.73 -3.79 -0.60
N VAL A 11 17.54 -3.19 -0.55
CA VAL A 11 16.51 -3.46 0.46
C VAL A 11 15.23 -4.00 -0.18
N ASN A 12 14.41 -4.67 0.62
CA ASN A 12 13.06 -5.07 0.25
C ASN A 12 12.09 -3.91 0.47
N THR A 13 10.94 -3.92 -0.21
CA THR A 13 9.84 -2.95 -0.02
C THR A 13 9.28 -2.93 1.41
N LEU A 14 9.50 -4.00 2.21
CA LEU A 14 9.18 -4.05 3.64
C LEU A 14 10.07 -3.15 4.52
N VAL A 15 10.98 -2.38 3.95
CA VAL A 15 11.80 -1.43 4.71
C VAL A 15 10.96 -0.39 5.45
N GLY A 16 9.75 -0.10 4.95
CA GLY A 16 8.79 0.82 5.57
C GLY A 16 7.96 0.23 6.71
N THR A 17 8.17 -1.03 7.08
CA THR A 17 7.38 -1.68 8.14
C THR A 17 8.10 -1.71 9.48
N SER A 18 7.33 -1.81 10.58
CA SER A 18 7.89 -2.00 11.92
C SER A 18 8.58 -3.35 12.06
N LEU A 19 9.59 -3.45 12.94
CA LEU A 19 10.31 -4.70 13.20
C LEU A 19 9.36 -5.85 13.60
N GLY A 20 8.30 -5.55 14.35
CA GLY A 20 7.29 -6.53 14.75
C GLY A 20 6.55 -7.12 13.54
N THR A 21 6.00 -6.25 12.68
CA THR A 21 5.32 -6.65 11.45
C THR A 21 6.29 -7.33 10.49
N PHE A 22 7.51 -6.81 10.33
CA PHE A 22 8.56 -7.42 9.51
C PHE A 22 8.82 -8.88 9.89
N ASN A 23 8.99 -9.16 11.18
CA ASN A 23 9.22 -10.53 11.66
C ASN A 23 8.02 -11.45 11.40
N LYS A 24 6.79 -10.96 11.57
CA LYS A 24 5.56 -11.72 11.27
C LYS A 24 5.50 -12.07 9.80
N VAL A 25 5.58 -11.07 8.90
CA VAL A 25 5.52 -11.24 7.44
C VAL A 25 6.61 -12.17 6.91
N THR A 26 7.82 -12.08 7.47
CA THR A 26 8.97 -12.88 7.00
C THR A 26 9.14 -14.20 7.73
N TYR A 27 8.18 -14.61 8.55
CA TYR A 27 8.27 -15.84 9.36
C TYR A 27 9.56 -15.91 10.18
N GLY A 28 10.04 -14.75 10.68
CA GLY A 28 11.32 -14.65 11.37
C GLY A 28 12.53 -14.96 10.50
N GLY A 29 12.37 -14.95 9.18
CA GLY A 29 13.42 -15.27 8.20
C GLY A 29 13.60 -16.78 7.92
N LYS A 30 12.72 -17.63 8.45
CA LYS A 30 12.79 -19.08 8.25
C LYS A 30 12.59 -19.50 6.80
N GLU A 31 11.70 -18.82 6.09
CA GLU A 31 11.34 -19.11 4.70
C GLU A 31 12.09 -18.28 3.66
N VAL A 32 13.03 -17.45 4.09
CA VAL A 32 13.83 -16.63 3.18
C VAL A 32 14.94 -17.46 2.54
N ASP A 33 14.91 -17.58 1.20
CA ASP A 33 15.93 -18.27 0.43
C ASP A 33 17.32 -17.67 0.67
N LYS A 34 18.36 -18.54 0.60
CA LYS A 34 19.76 -18.17 0.83
C LYS A 34 20.20 -16.98 -0.04
N LYS A 35 19.73 -16.92 -1.29
CA LYS A 35 20.00 -15.84 -2.26
C LYS A 35 19.58 -14.47 -1.76
N TYR A 36 18.49 -14.40 -0.97
CA TYR A 36 17.91 -13.14 -0.49
C TYR A 36 18.25 -12.79 0.96
N LYS A 37 19.08 -13.61 1.64
CA LYS A 37 19.41 -13.40 3.06
C LYS A 37 20.12 -12.08 3.35
N SER A 38 20.96 -11.58 2.45
CA SER A 38 21.62 -10.28 2.60
C SER A 38 20.58 -9.13 2.56
N LYS A 39 19.72 -9.15 1.56
CA LYS A 39 18.61 -8.19 1.41
C LYS A 39 17.66 -8.24 2.62
N TYR A 40 17.31 -9.44 3.09
CA TYR A 40 16.51 -9.64 4.31
C TYR A 40 17.18 -9.01 5.54
N ARG A 41 18.47 -9.28 5.78
CA ARG A 41 19.20 -8.76 6.95
C ARG A 41 19.29 -7.25 6.93
N LEU A 42 19.59 -6.66 5.78
CA LEU A 42 19.65 -5.21 5.63
C LEU A 42 18.28 -4.57 5.84
N SER A 43 17.23 -5.10 5.22
CA SER A 43 15.86 -4.59 5.40
C SER A 43 15.41 -4.70 6.87
N LYS A 44 15.71 -5.82 7.53
CA LYS A 44 15.43 -6.01 8.96
C LYS A 44 16.15 -4.99 9.83
N PHE A 45 17.43 -4.73 9.55
CA PHE A 45 18.23 -3.74 10.27
C PHE A 45 17.65 -2.33 10.12
N VAL A 46 17.31 -1.93 8.89
CA VAL A 46 16.68 -0.62 8.63
C VAL A 46 15.33 -0.53 9.33
N SER A 47 14.48 -1.55 9.25
CA SER A 47 13.20 -1.58 9.97
C SER A 47 13.38 -1.46 11.49
N ALA A 48 14.42 -2.11 12.05
CA ALA A 48 14.70 -2.01 13.48
C ALA A 48 15.07 -0.60 13.91
N ILE A 49 15.94 0.07 13.15
CA ILE A 49 16.36 1.46 13.42
C ILE A 49 15.20 2.44 13.29
N LEU A 50 14.34 2.25 12.29
CA LEU A 50 13.24 3.18 12.01
C LEU A 50 11.98 2.91 12.84
N THR A 51 11.85 1.74 13.48
CA THR A 51 10.69 1.38 14.30
C THR A 51 10.33 2.44 15.36
N PRO A 52 11.25 3.08 16.10
CA PRO A 52 10.88 4.15 17.02
C PRO A 52 10.21 5.34 16.34
N MET A 53 10.71 5.76 15.17
CA MET A 53 10.08 6.83 14.38
C MET A 53 8.69 6.44 13.88
N TYR A 54 8.52 5.19 13.45
CA TYR A 54 7.23 4.67 13.03
C TYR A 54 6.19 4.76 14.14
N LYS A 55 6.56 4.37 15.37
CA LYS A 55 5.69 4.49 16.55
C LYS A 55 5.31 5.93 16.88
N ILE A 56 6.24 6.88 16.69
CA ILE A 56 5.96 8.32 16.89
C ILE A 56 4.96 8.79 15.82
N ASN A 57 5.21 8.46 14.55
CA ASN A 57 4.29 8.80 13.46
C ASN A 57 2.89 8.23 13.67
N ASP A 58 2.80 6.95 14.07
CA ASP A 58 1.52 6.28 14.28
C ASP A 58 0.73 6.95 15.41
N ARG A 59 1.39 7.30 16.52
CA ARG A 59 0.76 8.09 17.59
C ARG A 59 0.31 9.48 17.11
N MET A 60 1.08 10.12 16.24
CA MET A 60 0.66 11.38 15.62
C MET A 60 -0.59 11.17 14.76
N ALA A 61 -0.62 10.10 13.97
CA ALA A 61 -1.75 9.76 13.11
C ALA A 61 -3.03 9.46 13.92
N GLU A 62 -2.91 8.74 15.03
CA GLU A 62 -4.03 8.44 15.94
C GLU A 62 -4.62 9.69 16.60
N ASN A 63 -3.81 10.74 16.78
CA ASN A 63 -4.22 12.01 17.40
C ASN A 63 -4.51 13.13 16.40
N LEU A 64 -4.65 12.81 15.11
CA LEU A 64 -5.03 13.81 14.11
C LEU A 64 -6.47 14.30 14.40
N PRO A 65 -6.70 15.63 14.32
CA PRO A 65 -8.04 16.16 14.48
C PRO A 65 -8.94 15.70 13.33
N PRO A 66 -10.25 15.56 13.53
CA PRO A 66 -11.18 15.26 12.45
C PRO A 66 -11.10 16.33 11.34
N ILE A 67 -11.16 15.88 10.09
CA ILE A 67 -11.21 16.80 8.93
C ILE A 67 -12.65 17.27 8.78
N GLU A 68 -12.87 18.57 8.92
CA GLU A 68 -14.19 19.16 8.73
C GLU A 68 -14.66 19.05 7.27
N GLY A 69 -15.88 18.54 7.08
CA GLY A 69 -16.50 18.38 5.76
C GLY A 69 -15.83 17.27 4.92
N VAL A 70 -15.20 16.28 5.57
CA VAL A 70 -14.71 15.09 4.87
C VAL A 70 -15.87 14.33 4.22
N LYS A 71 -15.64 13.85 2.98
CA LYS A 71 -16.61 13.05 2.22
C LYS A 71 -16.16 11.60 2.18
N ASP A 72 -17.11 10.67 2.11
CA ASP A 72 -16.81 9.26 1.95
C ASP A 72 -15.96 9.02 0.68
N PRO A 73 -15.04 8.04 0.73
CA PRO A 73 -14.12 7.77 -0.37
C PRO A 73 -14.81 7.34 -1.66
N VAL A 74 -14.10 7.50 -2.76
CA VAL A 74 -14.40 6.90 -4.06
C VAL A 74 -13.40 5.78 -4.31
N PHE A 75 -13.89 4.54 -4.50
CA PHE A 75 -13.07 3.36 -4.73
C PHE A 75 -13.10 2.93 -6.19
N ILE A 76 -11.97 2.95 -6.87
CA ILE A 76 -11.79 2.35 -8.18
C ILE A 76 -11.44 0.87 -7.96
N ILE A 77 -12.36 -0.01 -8.34
CA ILE A 77 -12.26 -1.46 -8.22
C ILE A 77 -12.29 -2.13 -9.59
N GLY A 78 -11.95 -3.41 -9.64
CA GLY A 78 -11.91 -4.21 -10.85
C GLY A 78 -10.67 -5.09 -10.90
N HIS A 79 -10.59 -5.96 -11.90
CA HIS A 79 -9.47 -6.87 -12.06
C HIS A 79 -8.18 -6.12 -12.44
N TRP A 80 -7.03 -6.64 -12.06
CA TRP A 80 -5.75 -6.17 -12.58
C TRP A 80 -5.78 -6.16 -14.11
N ARG A 81 -5.05 -5.25 -14.73
CA ARG A 81 -4.99 -5.08 -16.21
C ARG A 81 -6.31 -4.65 -16.86
N SER A 82 -7.30 -4.18 -16.11
CA SER A 82 -8.56 -3.63 -16.66
C SER A 82 -8.53 -2.12 -16.94
N GLY A 83 -7.40 -1.44 -16.70
CA GLY A 83 -7.26 0.00 -16.90
C GLY A 83 -7.45 0.83 -15.62
N THR A 84 -7.51 0.19 -14.45
CA THR A 84 -7.68 0.88 -13.15
C THR A 84 -6.61 1.94 -12.90
N THR A 85 -5.35 1.70 -13.27
CA THR A 85 -4.26 2.69 -13.13
C THR A 85 -4.49 3.90 -14.03
N PHE A 86 -4.95 3.70 -15.27
CA PHE A 86 -5.21 4.80 -16.19
C PHE A 86 -6.30 5.73 -15.64
N ILE A 87 -7.45 5.17 -15.25
CA ILE A 87 -8.55 6.01 -14.70
C ILE A 87 -8.16 6.66 -13.38
N HIS A 88 -7.37 6.00 -12.53
CA HIS A 88 -6.84 6.59 -11.31
C HIS A 88 -5.97 7.81 -11.60
N ASN A 89 -5.04 7.72 -12.55
CA ASN A 89 -4.18 8.83 -12.95
C ASN A 89 -4.97 10.00 -13.56
N VAL A 90 -6.04 9.72 -14.30
CA VAL A 90 -6.92 10.76 -14.87
C VAL A 90 -7.70 11.46 -13.75
N LEU A 91 -8.39 10.71 -12.90
CA LEU A 91 -9.22 11.27 -11.84
C LEU A 91 -8.40 11.95 -10.74
N SER A 92 -7.17 11.49 -10.48
CA SER A 92 -6.29 12.12 -9.49
C SER A 92 -5.81 13.53 -9.88
N GLN A 93 -6.03 13.96 -11.14
CA GLN A 93 -5.77 15.34 -11.57
C GLN A 93 -6.82 16.32 -11.04
N ASP A 94 -8.00 15.82 -10.66
CA ASP A 94 -9.02 16.67 -10.04
C ASP A 94 -8.58 17.08 -8.63
N PRO A 95 -8.46 18.39 -8.36
CA PRO A 95 -7.94 18.90 -7.09
C PRO A 95 -8.83 18.59 -5.87
N GLN A 96 -10.03 18.07 -6.06
CA GLN A 96 -10.88 17.66 -4.94
C GLN A 96 -10.38 16.39 -4.25
N PHE A 97 -9.66 15.52 -4.97
CA PHE A 97 -9.22 14.23 -4.46
C PHE A 97 -7.85 14.27 -3.79
N GLY A 98 -7.76 13.57 -2.64
CA GLY A 98 -6.52 13.06 -2.11
C GLY A 98 -6.37 11.57 -2.47
N TYR A 99 -5.16 11.07 -2.53
CA TYR A 99 -4.87 9.67 -2.87
C TYR A 99 -3.63 9.18 -2.11
N CYS A 100 -3.43 7.86 -2.12
CA CYS A 100 -2.20 7.26 -1.64
C CYS A 100 -1.08 7.43 -2.68
N SER A 101 -0.01 8.13 -2.32
CA SER A 101 1.15 8.31 -3.21
C SER A 101 2.13 7.15 -3.12
N THR A 102 2.99 7.01 -4.13
CA THR A 102 4.07 6.00 -4.14
C THR A 102 4.97 6.10 -2.90
N TYR A 103 5.29 7.32 -2.42
CA TYR A 103 6.01 7.50 -1.17
C TYR A 103 5.25 6.90 0.02
N GLN A 104 3.96 7.14 0.12
CA GLN A 104 3.12 6.66 1.21
C GLN A 104 2.96 5.13 1.21
N THR A 105 3.06 4.49 0.04
CA THR A 105 3.04 3.02 -0.02
C THR A 105 4.30 2.38 0.53
N VAL A 106 5.46 3.01 0.38
CA VAL A 106 6.73 2.49 0.90
C VAL A 106 6.92 2.87 2.37
N PHE A 107 6.55 4.08 2.74
CA PHE A 107 6.73 4.63 4.09
C PHE A 107 5.42 5.10 4.73
N PRO A 108 4.42 4.21 4.92
CA PRO A 108 3.14 4.60 5.52
C PRO A 108 3.28 5.10 6.96
N HIS A 109 4.29 4.61 7.68
CA HIS A 109 4.62 5.02 9.04
C HIS A 109 5.56 6.26 9.11
N LEU A 110 5.75 6.99 8.00
CA LEU A 110 6.53 8.23 7.95
C LEU A 110 5.81 9.33 7.15
N MET A 111 4.48 9.29 7.13
CA MET A 111 3.67 10.27 6.39
C MET A 111 3.67 11.65 7.05
N LEU A 112 3.80 11.70 8.37
CA LEU A 112 3.77 12.92 9.20
C LEU A 112 5.16 13.31 9.72
N CYS A 113 6.00 12.31 10.02
CA CYS A 113 7.31 12.50 10.62
C CYS A 113 8.44 12.25 9.62
N GLY A 114 9.34 13.21 9.42
CA GLY A 114 10.53 13.06 8.56
C GLY A 114 10.27 12.96 7.05
N ARG A 115 9.04 13.19 6.60
CA ARG A 115 8.60 13.06 5.20
C ARG A 115 9.55 13.71 4.17
N PRO A 116 10.00 14.96 4.32
CA PRO A 116 10.87 15.59 3.31
C PRO A 116 12.18 14.82 3.10
N PHE A 117 12.81 14.38 4.18
CA PHE A 117 14.06 13.63 4.13
C PHE A 117 13.88 12.24 3.48
N PHE A 118 12.92 11.46 3.94
CA PHE A 118 12.69 10.11 3.40
C PHE A 118 12.17 10.14 1.97
N ARG A 119 11.36 11.15 1.61
CA ARG A 119 10.93 11.36 0.23
C ARG A 119 12.13 11.70 -0.68
N TRP A 120 13.05 12.53 -0.22
CA TRP A 120 14.29 12.82 -0.95
C TRP A 120 15.14 11.56 -1.11
N CYS A 121 15.36 10.79 -0.05
CA CYS A 121 16.07 9.49 -0.13
C CYS A 121 15.41 8.55 -1.15
N MET A 122 14.08 8.43 -1.10
CA MET A 122 13.34 7.58 -2.03
C MET A 122 13.52 8.04 -3.47
N LYS A 123 13.41 9.34 -3.75
CA LYS A 123 13.60 9.90 -5.09
C LYS A 123 14.99 9.63 -5.65
N THR A 124 16.01 9.59 -4.79
CA THR A 124 17.40 9.32 -5.19
C THR A 124 17.63 7.85 -5.54
N VAL A 125 16.98 6.95 -4.82
CA VAL A 125 17.22 5.49 -4.94
C VAL A 125 16.24 4.83 -5.92
N MET A 126 15.04 5.38 -6.09
CA MET A 126 13.95 4.79 -6.86
C MET A 126 14.30 4.72 -8.35
N PRO A 127 13.99 3.59 -9.03
CA PRO A 127 14.09 3.48 -10.48
C PRO A 127 13.18 4.47 -11.20
N ASP A 128 13.56 4.87 -12.42
CA ASP A 128 12.79 5.84 -13.23
C ASP A 128 11.46 5.27 -13.74
N SER A 129 11.35 3.93 -13.88
CA SER A 129 10.15 3.28 -14.44
C SER A 129 9.83 1.94 -13.79
N ARG A 130 8.56 1.53 -13.91
CA ARG A 130 8.11 0.20 -13.45
C ARG A 130 8.58 -0.89 -14.40
N PRO A 131 9.00 -2.06 -13.88
CA PRO A 131 9.37 -3.20 -14.71
C PRO A 131 8.23 -3.76 -15.57
N THR A 132 6.97 -3.60 -15.13
CA THR A 132 5.80 -4.27 -15.69
C THR A 132 5.11 -3.53 -16.84
N ASP A 133 5.23 -2.20 -16.91
CA ASP A 133 4.47 -1.39 -17.87
C ASP A 133 5.20 -0.10 -18.31
N SER A 134 6.46 0.04 -17.94
CA SER A 134 7.32 1.19 -18.26
C SER A 134 6.75 2.56 -17.85
N LEU A 135 5.75 2.60 -16.98
CA LEU A 135 5.25 3.85 -16.42
C LEU A 135 6.31 4.49 -15.53
N GLU A 136 6.42 5.81 -15.63
CA GLU A 136 7.31 6.58 -14.77
C GLU A 136 7.00 6.34 -13.29
N LEU A 137 8.05 6.18 -12.49
CA LEU A 137 7.97 6.09 -11.04
C LEU A 137 8.35 7.42 -10.42
N ASN A 138 7.43 8.01 -9.68
CA ASN A 138 7.64 9.24 -8.94
C ASN A 138 7.04 9.09 -7.53
N PRO A 139 7.72 9.56 -6.47
CA PRO A 139 7.20 9.46 -5.09
C PRO A 139 5.81 10.05 -4.90
N ASP A 140 5.43 11.05 -5.70
CA ASP A 140 4.16 11.77 -5.54
C ASP A 140 3.02 11.23 -6.40
N GLN A 141 3.31 10.30 -7.33
CA GLN A 141 2.26 9.72 -8.17
C GLN A 141 1.31 8.82 -7.38
N PRO A 142 0.03 8.77 -7.78
CA PRO A 142 -0.97 7.91 -7.16
C PRO A 142 -0.58 6.42 -7.30
N GLN A 143 -0.78 5.65 -6.25
CA GLN A 143 -0.42 4.24 -6.17
C GLN A 143 -1.52 3.43 -5.46
N GLU A 144 -1.44 2.11 -5.57
CA GLU A 144 -2.34 1.16 -4.90
C GLU A 144 -2.06 1.08 -3.41
N GLU A 145 -3.10 1.27 -2.60
CA GLU A 145 -2.98 1.22 -1.13
C GLU A 145 -2.52 -0.15 -0.62
N GLU A 146 -2.73 -1.22 -1.38
CA GLU A 146 -2.30 -2.56 -0.98
C GLU A 146 -0.80 -2.63 -0.72
N PHE A 147 0.01 -1.84 -1.46
CA PHE A 147 1.45 -1.74 -1.17
C PHE A 147 1.72 -1.05 0.17
N ALA A 148 0.89 -0.10 0.60
CA ALA A 148 1.00 0.46 1.95
C ALA A 148 0.64 -0.59 3.01
N PHE A 149 -0.42 -1.37 2.78
CA PHE A 149 -0.86 -2.40 3.71
C PHE A 149 0.19 -3.48 3.92
N THR A 150 1.03 -3.80 2.92
CA THR A 150 2.17 -4.72 3.14
C THR A 150 3.15 -4.22 4.20
N ASN A 151 3.22 -2.91 4.41
CA ASN A 151 4.08 -2.29 5.42
C ASN A 151 3.36 -2.02 6.75
N MET A 152 2.03 -1.89 6.75
CA MET A 152 1.23 -1.56 7.93
C MET A 152 0.81 -2.80 8.73
N THR A 153 0.53 -3.91 8.06
CA THR A 153 -0.06 -5.10 8.68
C THR A 153 0.47 -6.39 8.07
N PRO A 154 0.51 -7.52 8.79
CA PRO A 154 0.81 -8.82 8.21
C PRO A 154 -0.33 -9.39 7.36
N TYR A 155 -1.47 -8.73 7.25
CA TYR A 155 -2.73 -9.22 6.68
C TYR A 155 -3.03 -8.57 5.33
N SER A 156 -2.03 -8.53 4.42
CA SER A 156 -2.17 -7.99 3.06
C SER A 156 -2.03 -9.08 2.00
N TYR A 157 -2.87 -9.02 0.97
CA TYR A 157 -2.80 -9.94 -0.15
C TYR A 157 -1.45 -9.85 -0.88
N TYR A 158 -0.87 -8.65 -1.02
CA TYR A 158 0.37 -8.48 -1.78
C TYR A 158 1.63 -9.07 -1.11
N HIS A 159 1.53 -9.64 0.08
CA HIS A 159 2.62 -10.45 0.62
C HIS A 159 2.96 -11.68 -0.25
N PHE A 160 2.03 -12.12 -1.14
CA PHE A 160 2.33 -13.18 -2.10
C PHE A 160 3.49 -12.87 -3.04
N TRP A 161 3.79 -11.61 -3.32
CA TRP A 161 4.96 -11.21 -4.09
C TRP A 161 6.28 -11.63 -3.45
N MET A 162 6.30 -11.72 -2.14
CA MET A 162 7.48 -12.12 -1.38
C MET A 162 7.47 -13.60 -1.02
N PHE A 163 6.29 -14.16 -0.75
CA PHE A 163 6.08 -15.54 -0.34
C PHE A 163 5.02 -16.23 -1.22
N PRO A 164 5.33 -16.47 -2.51
CA PRO A 164 4.35 -17.01 -3.47
C PRO A 164 3.82 -18.40 -3.09
N ARG A 165 4.55 -19.14 -2.24
CA ARG A 165 4.09 -20.47 -1.74
C ARG A 165 2.79 -20.35 -0.94
N HIS A 166 2.50 -19.20 -0.34
CA HIS A 166 1.30 -18.95 0.46
C HIS A 166 0.19 -18.24 -0.32
N ILE A 167 0.29 -18.12 -1.64
CA ILE A 167 -0.67 -17.37 -2.46
C ILE A 167 -2.11 -17.85 -2.29
N ALA A 168 -2.34 -19.15 -2.13
CA ALA A 168 -3.68 -19.71 -1.93
C ALA A 168 -4.31 -19.24 -0.61
N GLU A 169 -3.52 -19.19 0.46
CA GLU A 169 -3.95 -18.69 1.76
C GLU A 169 -4.19 -17.17 1.71
N TYR A 170 -3.25 -16.38 1.19
CA TYR A 170 -3.39 -14.93 1.06
C TYR A 170 -4.59 -14.55 0.19
N ARG A 171 -4.84 -15.30 -0.91
CA ARG A 171 -6.01 -15.10 -1.75
C ARG A 171 -7.31 -15.34 -0.96
N ARG A 172 -7.41 -16.45 -0.26
CA ARG A 172 -8.61 -16.81 0.50
C ARG A 172 -8.87 -15.81 1.62
N LYS A 173 -7.85 -15.52 2.46
CA LYS A 173 -7.99 -14.65 3.63
C LYS A 173 -8.05 -13.18 3.23
N TYR A 174 -7.06 -12.68 2.49
CA TYR A 174 -6.83 -11.23 2.37
C TYR A 174 -7.27 -10.63 1.03
N LEU A 175 -7.63 -11.45 0.04
CA LEU A 175 -8.29 -10.98 -1.18
C LEU A 175 -9.80 -11.21 -1.12
N LEU A 176 -10.24 -12.41 -0.69
CA LEU A 176 -11.65 -12.80 -0.65
C LEU A 176 -12.30 -12.57 0.71
N MET A 177 -11.56 -12.11 1.71
CA MET A 177 -12.02 -11.84 3.08
C MET A 177 -12.71 -13.06 3.74
N GLN A 178 -12.21 -14.28 3.45
CA GLN A 178 -12.73 -15.53 3.99
C GLN A 178 -11.88 -16.02 5.16
N ASP A 179 -12.52 -16.65 6.14
CA ASP A 179 -11.87 -17.26 7.30
C ASP A 179 -10.94 -16.30 8.08
N LEU A 180 -11.28 -15.02 8.10
CA LEU A 180 -10.61 -14.03 8.94
C LEU A 180 -11.12 -14.17 10.38
N THR A 181 -10.19 -14.03 11.33
CA THR A 181 -10.58 -13.78 12.72
C THR A 181 -11.10 -12.34 12.88
N GLU A 182 -11.82 -12.08 13.97
CA GLU A 182 -12.28 -10.72 14.28
C GLU A 182 -11.11 -9.74 14.44
N ASP A 183 -10.00 -10.18 15.03
CA ASP A 183 -8.79 -9.37 15.20
C ASP A 183 -8.14 -9.04 13.85
N GLU A 184 -8.03 -10.02 12.94
CA GLU A 184 -7.50 -9.79 11.59
C GLU A 184 -8.36 -8.79 10.82
N LEU A 185 -9.68 -8.94 10.85
CA LEU A 185 -10.62 -8.05 10.18
C LEU A 185 -10.57 -6.63 10.77
N SER A 186 -10.53 -6.52 12.10
CA SER A 186 -10.42 -5.24 12.80
C SER A 186 -9.12 -4.52 12.46
N GLU A 187 -7.99 -5.24 12.41
CA GLU A 187 -6.69 -4.68 12.02
C GLU A 187 -6.68 -4.21 10.57
N ILE A 188 -7.24 -4.99 9.63
CA ILE A 188 -7.37 -4.58 8.22
C ILE A 188 -8.18 -3.29 8.11
N LYS A 189 -9.33 -3.21 8.78
CA LYS A 189 -10.19 -2.01 8.79
C LYS A 189 -9.48 -0.80 9.43
N ARG A 190 -8.75 -1.02 10.52
CA ARG A 190 -7.96 0.02 11.19
C ARG A 190 -6.88 0.58 10.25
N CYS A 191 -6.15 -0.28 9.56
CA CYS A 191 -5.12 0.13 8.59
C CYS A 191 -5.75 0.92 7.43
N GLN A 192 -6.89 0.45 6.89
CA GLN A 192 -7.61 1.13 5.83
C GLN A 192 -8.01 2.55 6.24
N LYS A 193 -8.62 2.69 7.42
CA LYS A 193 -9.04 3.99 7.94
C LYS A 193 -7.85 4.91 8.20
N SER A 194 -6.83 4.43 8.91
CA SER A 194 -5.63 5.20 9.22
C SER A 194 -4.91 5.70 7.97
N MET A 195 -4.82 4.87 6.93
CA MET A 195 -4.21 5.24 5.65
C MET A 195 -4.96 6.39 4.99
N ILE A 196 -6.28 6.29 4.88
CA ILE A 196 -7.13 7.32 4.25
C ILE A 196 -7.07 8.62 5.05
N ASP A 197 -7.29 8.56 6.36
CA ASP A 197 -7.31 9.75 7.22
C ASP A 197 -5.97 10.49 7.16
N THR A 198 -4.86 9.76 7.28
CA THR A 198 -3.52 10.37 7.24
C THR A 198 -3.19 10.94 5.86
N ALA A 199 -3.57 10.26 4.77
CA ALA A 199 -3.36 10.75 3.41
C ALA A 199 -4.17 12.03 3.13
N LEU A 200 -5.40 12.11 3.61
CA LEU A 200 -6.22 13.32 3.52
C LEU A 200 -5.62 14.48 4.32
N HIS A 201 -5.15 14.24 5.54
CA HIS A 201 -4.46 15.26 6.33
C HIS A 201 -3.21 15.80 5.63
N VAL A 202 -2.38 14.89 5.12
CA VAL A 202 -1.12 15.25 4.43
C VAL A 202 -1.38 16.04 3.15
N SER A 203 -2.46 15.71 2.42
CA SER A 203 -2.81 16.38 1.17
C SER A 203 -3.66 17.63 1.35
N GLY A 204 -4.27 17.83 2.52
CA GLY A 204 -5.25 18.90 2.78
C GLY A 204 -6.56 18.72 2.00
N LYS A 205 -6.84 17.50 1.52
CA LYS A 205 -8.03 17.17 0.74
C LYS A 205 -9.15 16.64 1.62
N LYS A 206 -10.38 16.64 1.08
CA LYS A 206 -11.59 16.25 1.83
C LYS A 206 -12.27 14.99 1.29
N GLN A 207 -11.81 14.45 0.17
CA GLN A 207 -12.33 13.21 -0.40
C GLN A 207 -11.16 12.34 -0.91
N PHE A 208 -11.15 11.08 -0.51
CA PHE A 208 -10.12 10.15 -0.92
C PHE A 208 -10.51 9.40 -2.20
N LEU A 209 -9.59 9.32 -3.14
CA LEU A 209 -9.69 8.48 -4.33
C LEU A 209 -8.78 7.28 -4.16
N SER A 210 -9.39 6.13 -3.96
CA SER A 210 -8.71 4.84 -3.83
C SER A 210 -8.64 4.13 -5.17
N LYS A 211 -7.53 3.48 -5.45
CA LYS A 211 -7.44 2.49 -6.53
C LYS A 211 -6.68 1.28 -6.04
N ASN A 212 -7.41 0.22 -5.76
CA ASN A 212 -6.84 -1.00 -5.24
C ASN A 212 -7.62 -2.22 -5.78
N PRO A 213 -7.09 -2.99 -6.76
CA PRO A 213 -7.79 -4.15 -7.29
C PRO A 213 -8.25 -5.16 -6.22
N PRO A 214 -7.51 -5.46 -5.15
CA PRO A 214 -7.98 -6.26 -4.03
C PRO A 214 -9.30 -5.78 -3.40
N HIS A 215 -9.59 -4.48 -3.41
CA HIS A 215 -10.85 -3.94 -2.89
C HIS A 215 -12.09 -4.48 -3.59
N THR A 216 -11.95 -5.10 -4.76
CA THR A 216 -13.05 -5.83 -5.42
C THR A 216 -13.61 -6.95 -4.53
N GLY A 217 -12.76 -7.59 -3.73
CA GLY A 217 -13.18 -8.57 -2.72
C GLY A 217 -13.58 -7.96 -1.37
N HIS A 218 -13.30 -6.67 -1.14
CA HIS A 218 -13.44 -6.02 0.17
C HIS A 218 -14.69 -5.12 0.28
N VAL A 219 -15.55 -5.06 -0.74
CA VAL A 219 -16.68 -4.10 -0.84
C VAL A 219 -17.53 -4.09 0.44
N LYS A 220 -17.85 -5.27 1.00
CA LYS A 220 -18.63 -5.36 2.24
C LYS A 220 -17.92 -4.65 3.40
N ALA A 221 -16.66 -4.95 3.64
CA ALA A 221 -15.87 -4.35 4.73
C ALA A 221 -15.67 -2.84 4.53
N LEU A 222 -15.53 -2.38 3.28
CA LEU A 222 -15.45 -0.96 2.95
C LEU A 222 -16.76 -0.23 3.21
N LEU A 223 -17.90 -0.82 2.90
CA LEU A 223 -19.23 -0.25 3.20
C LEU A 223 -19.53 -0.20 4.70
N GLU A 224 -18.98 -1.12 5.48
CA GLU A 224 -19.06 -1.06 6.94
C GLU A 224 -18.26 0.11 7.54
N LEU A 225 -17.15 0.51 6.88
CA LEU A 225 -16.36 1.70 7.28
C LEU A 225 -16.90 3.02 6.70
N TYR A 226 -17.41 2.98 5.48
CA TYR A 226 -17.83 4.13 4.69
C TYR A 226 -19.17 3.83 4.01
N PRO A 227 -20.31 3.96 4.72
CA PRO A 227 -21.62 3.55 4.21
C PRO A 227 -22.08 4.25 2.93
N ASN A 228 -21.59 5.47 2.68
CA ASN A 228 -21.92 6.26 1.48
C ASN A 228 -20.79 6.28 0.44
N ALA A 229 -19.80 5.38 0.57
CA ALA A 229 -18.70 5.25 -0.39
C ALA A 229 -19.23 4.99 -1.82
N LYS A 230 -18.54 5.56 -2.80
CA LYS A 230 -18.84 5.34 -4.22
C LYS A 230 -17.84 4.36 -4.81
N PHE A 231 -18.32 3.51 -5.71
CA PHE A 231 -17.50 2.51 -6.39
C PHE A 231 -17.53 2.74 -7.90
N ILE A 232 -16.35 2.81 -8.50
CA ILE A 232 -16.15 2.83 -9.96
C ILE A 232 -15.61 1.45 -10.34
N TYR A 233 -16.46 0.62 -10.96
CA TYR A 233 -16.08 -0.73 -11.37
C TYR A 233 -15.54 -0.75 -12.80
N MET A 234 -14.25 -1.07 -12.94
CA MET A 234 -13.56 -1.15 -14.24
C MET A 234 -13.74 -2.51 -14.87
N MET A 235 -14.45 -2.56 -15.99
CA MET A 235 -14.69 -3.76 -16.78
C MET A 235 -13.84 -3.74 -18.05
N ARG A 236 -13.28 -4.87 -18.39
CA ARG A 236 -12.56 -5.10 -19.64
C ARG A 236 -12.83 -6.52 -20.14
N ASN A 237 -12.74 -6.74 -21.46
CA ASN A 237 -12.87 -8.07 -22.04
C ASN A 237 -11.88 -9.04 -21.36
N PRO A 238 -12.37 -10.18 -20.79
CA PRO A 238 -11.54 -11.10 -19.99
C PRO A 238 -10.40 -11.72 -20.81
N PHE A 239 -10.61 -11.98 -22.10
CA PHE A 239 -9.54 -12.50 -22.97
C PHE A 239 -8.41 -11.48 -23.16
N THR A 240 -8.75 -10.19 -23.25
CA THR A 240 -7.74 -9.12 -23.34
C THR A 240 -6.99 -8.95 -22.02
N VAL A 241 -7.68 -9.08 -20.88
CA VAL A 241 -7.06 -9.09 -19.54
C VAL A 241 -6.09 -10.24 -19.45
N TYR A 242 -6.51 -11.46 -19.74
CA TYR A 242 -5.69 -12.67 -19.69
C TYR A 242 -4.40 -12.55 -20.55
N LYS A 243 -4.52 -12.04 -21.77
CA LYS A 243 -3.36 -11.85 -22.65
C LYS A 243 -2.37 -10.77 -22.15
N SER A 244 -2.80 -9.87 -21.26
CA SER A 244 -1.97 -8.78 -20.75
C SER A 244 -1.40 -9.05 -19.34
N THR A 245 -1.73 -10.22 -18.76
CA THR A 245 -1.20 -10.69 -17.48
C THR A 245 -0.02 -11.60 -17.68
#